data_e420367eb238646ee36f74a88f0b7911
#
_entry.id   e420367eb238646ee36f74a88f0b7911
#
_cell.length_a   1.000
_cell.length_b   1.000
_cell.length_c   1.000
_cell.angle_alpha   90.00
_cell.angle_beta   90.00
_cell.angle_gamma   90.00
#
_symmetry.space_group_name_H-M   'P 1'
#
loop_
_entity.id
_entity.type
_entity.pdbx_description
1 polymer ?
#
loop_
_entity_poly.entity_id
_entity_poly.type
_entity_poly.pdbx_seq_one_letter_code
_entity_poly.pdbx_strand_id
1 'polypeptide(L)'
;GEPFCRVFSSLFGVDTVCLRYFNVFGPGQYGDSPYSTVISAWLEALYFPKEKKSFLEGNGKQSRDFCYVDNVVRANILAMRSKKNFNGEAFNIAHGERNSLNEIKDLIEKYSGRKLSLEKKRPRLGDVLHIHADISKAKKWFGYKPKINFKEGLKRTIAWFKIRKK
;
A
#
# COMPACT_ATOMS: atom_id res chain seq x y z
N GLY A 1 -10.06 16.94 -4.07
CA GLY A 1 -8.58 17.18 -4.12
C GLY A 1 -8.09 17.48 -5.51
N GLU A 2 -8.06 16.54 -6.47
CA GLU A 2 -7.41 16.70 -7.79
C GLU A 2 -7.92 17.88 -8.62
N PRO A 3 -9.25 18.16 -8.75
CA PRO A 3 -9.71 19.34 -9.46
C PRO A 3 -9.18 20.66 -8.87
N PHE A 4 -9.07 20.75 -7.55
CA PHE A 4 -8.49 21.94 -6.91
C PHE A 4 -7.02 22.13 -7.28
N CYS A 5 -6.22 21.06 -7.32
CA CYS A 5 -4.83 21.14 -7.74
C CYS A 5 -4.70 21.72 -9.14
N ARG A 6 -5.55 21.29 -10.10
CA ARG A 6 -5.58 21.86 -11.47
C ARG A 6 -5.97 23.32 -11.49
N VAL A 7 -7.00 23.71 -10.73
CA VAL A 7 -7.44 25.09 -10.63
C VAL A 7 -6.33 25.98 -10.06
N PHE A 8 -5.67 25.55 -8.99
CA PHE A 8 -4.56 26.30 -8.39
C PHE A 8 -3.37 26.45 -9.34
N SER A 9 -3.05 25.40 -10.09
CA SER A 9 -1.98 25.51 -11.10
C SER A 9 -2.33 26.49 -12.22
N SER A 10 -3.57 26.45 -12.74
CA SER A 10 -3.95 27.29 -13.88
C SER A 10 -4.23 28.76 -13.51
N LEU A 11 -4.84 29.00 -12.33
CA LEU A 11 -5.25 30.38 -11.96
C LEU A 11 -4.18 31.13 -11.16
N PHE A 12 -3.41 30.43 -10.34
CA PHE A 12 -2.46 31.05 -9.41
C PHE A 12 -0.99 30.76 -9.74
N GLY A 13 -0.72 29.99 -10.80
CA GLY A 13 0.65 29.65 -11.21
C GLY A 13 1.40 28.73 -10.22
N VAL A 14 0.69 28.10 -9.28
CA VAL A 14 1.27 27.16 -8.30
C VAL A 14 1.35 25.79 -8.94
N ASP A 15 2.55 25.30 -9.29
CA ASP A 15 2.68 23.96 -9.83
C ASP A 15 2.37 22.90 -8.77
N THR A 16 1.37 22.09 -9.01
CA THR A 16 0.88 21.05 -8.12
C THR A 16 0.91 19.68 -8.78
N VAL A 17 1.07 18.63 -7.99
CA VAL A 17 1.03 17.22 -8.43
C VAL A 17 0.17 16.39 -7.51
N CYS A 18 -0.65 15.49 -8.07
CA CYS A 18 -1.49 14.57 -7.32
C CYS A 18 -0.91 13.16 -7.39
N LEU A 19 -0.48 12.61 -6.26
CA LEU A 19 0.05 11.25 -6.17
C LEU A 19 -1.00 10.33 -5.54
N ARG A 20 -1.56 9.42 -6.35
CA ARG A 20 -2.55 8.41 -5.93
C ARG A 20 -1.83 7.18 -5.40
N TYR A 21 -1.78 7.00 -4.09
CA TYR A 21 -1.13 5.86 -3.46
C TYR A 21 -2.03 4.62 -3.45
N PHE A 22 -1.44 3.46 -3.79
CA PHE A 22 -2.13 2.16 -3.80
C PHE A 22 -1.67 1.31 -2.62
N ASN A 23 -2.61 0.93 -1.73
CA ASN A 23 -2.43 0.00 -0.62
C ASN A 23 -1.04 0.06 0.04
N VAL A 24 -0.67 1.26 0.52
CA VAL A 24 0.63 1.49 1.14
C VAL A 24 0.75 0.67 2.42
N PHE A 25 1.88 -0.02 2.59
CA PHE A 25 2.19 -0.79 3.78
C PHE A 25 3.66 -0.61 4.19
N GLY A 26 3.96 -0.86 5.45
CA GLY A 26 5.33 -0.77 5.95
C GLY A 26 5.40 -0.60 7.46
N PRO A 27 6.62 -0.46 8.02
CA PRO A 27 6.84 -0.09 9.41
C PRO A 27 6.08 1.18 9.79
N GLY A 28 5.54 1.23 11.00
CA GLY A 28 4.79 2.38 11.51
C GLY A 28 3.30 2.40 11.16
N GLN A 29 2.80 1.52 10.29
CA GLN A 29 1.36 1.42 10.02
C GLN A 29 0.68 0.54 11.07
N TYR A 30 -0.29 1.12 11.79
CA TYR A 30 -1.12 0.43 12.77
C TYR A 30 -2.35 -0.19 12.09
N GLY A 31 -2.74 -1.40 12.53
CA GLY A 31 -3.83 -2.17 11.92
C GLY A 31 -5.24 -1.72 12.31
N ASP A 32 -5.39 -0.85 13.29
CA ASP A 32 -6.68 -0.36 13.82
C ASP A 32 -7.21 0.90 13.12
N SER A 33 -6.44 1.46 12.22
CA SER A 33 -6.90 2.57 11.38
C SER A 33 -7.83 2.08 10.26
N PRO A 34 -8.94 2.78 9.96
CA PRO A 34 -9.78 2.45 8.81
C PRO A 34 -9.06 2.55 7.46
N TYR A 35 -7.90 3.20 7.43
CA TYR A 35 -7.02 3.33 6.24
C TYR A 35 -5.87 2.32 6.24
N SER A 36 -5.77 1.46 7.26
CA SER A 36 -4.72 0.44 7.31
C SER A 36 -4.96 -0.66 6.29
N THR A 37 -3.86 -1.24 5.80
CA THR A 37 -3.96 -2.40 4.92
C THR A 37 -4.23 -3.68 5.72
N VAL A 38 -4.76 -4.68 5.03
CA VAL A 38 -4.94 -6.02 5.58
C VAL A 38 -3.63 -6.59 6.17
N ILE A 39 -2.48 -6.21 5.60
CA ILE A 39 -1.15 -6.64 6.08
C ILE A 39 -0.94 -6.19 7.53
N SER A 40 -1.16 -4.90 7.83
CA SER A 40 -0.97 -4.37 9.18
C SER A 40 -1.97 -4.96 10.16
N ALA A 41 -3.25 -5.10 9.76
CA ALA A 41 -4.28 -5.73 10.59
C ALA A 41 -3.93 -7.20 10.94
N TRP A 42 -3.45 -7.97 9.95
CA TRP A 42 -3.07 -9.35 10.17
C TRP A 42 -1.80 -9.49 11.00
N LEU A 43 -0.82 -8.62 10.83
CA LEU A 43 0.39 -8.60 11.64
C LEU A 43 0.09 -8.17 13.08
N GLU A 44 -0.82 -7.23 13.32
CA GLU A 44 -1.26 -6.92 14.68
C GLU A 44 -1.95 -8.11 15.34
N ALA A 45 -2.87 -8.78 14.66
CA ALA A 45 -3.51 -9.98 15.20
C ALA A 45 -2.50 -11.11 15.48
N LEU A 46 -1.46 -11.24 14.64
CA LEU A 46 -0.41 -12.25 14.81
C LEU A 46 0.51 -11.97 16.01
N TYR A 47 0.84 -10.71 16.24
CA TYR A 47 1.79 -10.33 17.30
C TYR A 47 1.12 -9.92 18.60
N PHE A 48 -0.15 -9.46 18.55
CA PHE A 48 -0.95 -9.01 19.70
C PHE A 48 -2.32 -9.71 19.74
N PRO A 49 -2.36 -11.08 19.78
CA PRO A 49 -3.61 -11.84 19.62
C PRO A 49 -4.61 -11.67 20.76
N LYS A 50 -4.17 -11.21 21.94
CA LYS A 50 -5.07 -10.93 23.08
C LYS A 50 -5.88 -9.63 22.86
N GLU A 51 -5.32 -8.68 22.12
CA GLU A 51 -5.89 -7.34 21.93
C GLU A 51 -6.58 -7.18 20.57
N LYS A 52 -6.09 -7.92 19.58
CA LYS A 52 -6.52 -7.77 18.17
C LYS A 52 -6.93 -9.09 17.55
N LYS A 53 -8.09 -9.09 16.92
CA LYS A 53 -8.57 -10.19 16.07
C LYS A 53 -8.48 -9.77 14.62
N SER A 54 -8.31 -10.73 13.74
CA SER A 54 -8.31 -10.46 12.31
C SER A 54 -9.17 -11.47 11.57
N PHE A 55 -9.62 -11.06 10.41
CA PHE A 55 -10.55 -11.85 9.60
C PHE A 55 -10.15 -11.85 8.13
N LEU A 56 -10.66 -12.82 7.41
CA LEU A 56 -10.60 -12.93 5.96
C LEU A 56 -12.01 -12.80 5.40
N GLU A 57 -12.29 -11.73 4.69
CA GLU A 57 -13.54 -11.54 3.96
C GLU A 57 -13.48 -12.34 2.64
N GLY A 58 -14.51 -13.15 2.40
CA GLY A 58 -14.58 -13.99 1.21
C GLY A 58 -13.62 -15.18 1.20
N ASN A 59 -13.11 -15.53 0.03
CA ASN A 59 -12.26 -16.71 -0.19
C ASN A 59 -10.77 -16.40 -0.31
N GLY A 60 -10.37 -15.14 -0.16
CA GLY A 60 -8.98 -14.69 -0.24
C GLY A 60 -8.38 -14.63 -1.65
N LYS A 61 -9.18 -14.83 -2.70
CA LYS A 61 -8.73 -14.70 -4.11
C LYS A 61 -8.67 -13.24 -4.58
N GLN A 62 -9.31 -12.32 -3.85
CA GLN A 62 -9.18 -10.89 -4.16
C GLN A 62 -7.73 -10.46 -4.07
N SER A 63 -7.28 -9.66 -5.06
CA SER A 63 -5.90 -9.21 -5.14
C SER A 63 -5.81 -7.69 -5.22
N ARG A 64 -4.72 -7.16 -4.68
CA ARG A 64 -4.44 -5.72 -4.64
C ARG A 64 -2.99 -5.46 -5.02
N ASP A 65 -2.74 -4.28 -5.55
CA ASP A 65 -1.39 -3.75 -5.72
C ASP A 65 -0.94 -3.11 -4.41
N PHE A 66 0.00 -3.75 -3.73
CA PHE A 66 0.54 -3.28 -2.45
C PHE A 66 1.88 -2.59 -2.66
N CYS A 67 1.96 -1.34 -2.25
CA CYS A 67 3.16 -0.53 -2.39
C CYS A 67 3.87 -0.35 -1.05
N TYR A 68 5.12 -0.77 -0.96
CA TYR A 68 5.93 -0.56 0.24
C TYR A 68 6.23 0.94 0.44
N VAL A 69 6.18 1.41 1.69
CA VAL A 69 6.24 2.83 2.04
C VAL A 69 7.46 3.56 1.47
N ASP A 70 8.65 2.95 1.43
CA ASP A 70 9.84 3.59 0.86
C ASP A 70 9.70 3.89 -0.64
N ASN A 71 8.92 3.08 -1.37
CA ASN A 71 8.61 3.37 -2.78
C ASN A 71 7.74 4.62 -2.91
N VAL A 72 6.81 4.81 -1.97
CA VAL A 72 5.96 6.02 -1.92
C VAL A 72 6.79 7.25 -1.57
N VAL A 73 7.63 7.16 -0.53
CA VAL A 73 8.57 8.24 -0.16
C VAL A 73 9.45 8.62 -1.36
N ARG A 74 10.00 7.61 -2.06
CA ARG A 74 10.78 7.83 -3.27
C ARG A 74 9.99 8.55 -4.37
N ALA A 75 8.73 8.19 -4.57
CA ALA A 75 7.88 8.86 -5.58
C ALA A 75 7.70 10.35 -5.26
N ASN A 76 7.48 10.70 -3.98
CA ASN A 76 7.38 12.09 -3.53
C ASN A 76 8.68 12.86 -3.80
N ILE A 77 9.83 12.29 -3.45
CA ILE A 77 11.15 12.92 -3.68
C ILE A 77 11.40 13.11 -5.17
N LEU A 78 11.06 12.12 -6.01
CA LEU A 78 11.23 12.22 -7.46
C LEU A 78 10.33 13.30 -8.06
N ALA A 79 9.08 13.36 -7.65
CA ALA A 79 8.14 14.40 -8.09
C ALA A 79 8.64 15.78 -7.66
N MET A 80 9.02 15.96 -6.39
CA MET A 80 9.54 17.23 -5.86
C MET A 80 10.82 17.72 -6.59
N ARG A 81 11.67 16.80 -7.03
CA ARG A 81 12.92 17.13 -7.75
C ARG A 81 12.74 17.22 -9.27
N SER A 82 11.56 16.97 -9.78
CA SER A 82 11.30 17.07 -11.22
C SER A 82 11.44 18.51 -11.69
N LYS A 83 12.06 18.68 -12.87
CA LYS A 83 12.10 19.98 -13.54
C LYS A 83 10.90 20.23 -14.45
N LYS A 84 9.97 19.28 -14.53
CA LYS A 84 8.74 19.39 -15.34
C LYS A 84 7.63 20.01 -14.50
N ASN A 85 6.86 20.89 -15.09
CA ASN A 85 5.63 21.39 -14.51
C ASN A 85 4.56 20.31 -14.60
N PHE A 86 3.89 20.03 -13.49
CA PHE A 86 2.86 19.00 -13.40
C PHE A 86 1.44 19.56 -13.69
N ASN A 87 1.21 20.81 -13.42
CA ASN A 87 -0.07 21.52 -13.70
C ASN A 87 -1.29 20.78 -13.14
N GLY A 88 -1.19 20.25 -11.94
CA GLY A 88 -2.28 19.51 -11.28
C GLY A 88 -2.49 18.09 -11.80
N GLU A 89 -1.55 17.53 -12.57
CA GLU A 89 -1.65 16.17 -13.10
C GLU A 89 -1.60 15.10 -12.00
N ALA A 90 -2.36 14.02 -12.23
CA ALA A 90 -2.44 12.89 -11.30
C ALA A 90 -1.64 11.68 -11.81
N PHE A 91 -0.97 11.01 -10.85
CA PHE A 91 -0.10 9.85 -11.09
C PHE A 91 -0.37 8.73 -10.10
N ASN A 92 -0.54 7.51 -10.60
CA ASN A 92 -0.63 6.34 -9.73
C ASN A 92 0.76 5.98 -9.20
N ILE A 93 0.84 5.76 -7.89
CA ILE A 93 2.05 5.33 -7.18
C ILE A 93 1.76 3.99 -6.51
N ALA A 94 2.29 2.95 -7.11
CA ALA A 94 2.06 1.56 -6.76
C ALA A 94 3.32 0.73 -7.04
N HIS A 95 3.26 -0.58 -6.79
CA HIS A 95 4.33 -1.49 -7.18
C HIS A 95 4.22 -1.90 -8.66
N GLY A 96 3.00 -1.99 -9.20
CA GLY A 96 2.74 -2.51 -10.55
C GLY A 96 2.60 -4.03 -10.59
N GLU A 97 2.39 -4.68 -9.44
CA GLU A 97 2.13 -6.11 -9.31
C GLU A 97 0.98 -6.35 -8.35
N ARG A 98 0.28 -7.49 -8.48
CA ARG A 98 -0.84 -7.87 -7.61
C ARG A 98 -0.44 -9.05 -6.74
N ASN A 99 -0.91 -9.03 -5.49
CA ASN A 99 -0.87 -10.18 -4.60
C ASN A 99 -2.28 -10.47 -4.08
N SER A 100 -2.68 -11.74 -4.09
CA SER A 100 -3.95 -12.18 -3.49
C SER A 100 -3.82 -12.22 -1.96
N LEU A 101 -4.96 -12.15 -1.27
CA LEU A 101 -4.94 -12.24 0.20
C LEU A 101 -4.43 -13.61 0.68
N ASN A 102 -4.70 -14.70 -0.07
CA ASN A 102 -4.16 -16.02 0.25
C ASN A 102 -2.63 -16.04 0.14
N GLU A 103 -2.04 -15.50 -0.94
CA GLU A 103 -0.59 -15.39 -1.09
C GLU A 103 0.04 -14.56 0.03
N ILE A 104 -0.61 -13.45 0.42
CA ILE A 104 -0.13 -12.61 1.52
C ILE A 104 -0.14 -13.38 2.85
N LYS A 105 -1.23 -14.11 3.14
CA LYS A 105 -1.32 -14.97 4.32
C LYS A 105 -0.16 -15.97 4.37
N ASP A 106 0.04 -16.71 3.29
CA ASP A 106 1.10 -17.72 3.20
C ASP A 106 2.49 -17.12 3.38
N LEU A 107 2.74 -15.95 2.80
CA LEU A 107 4.01 -15.24 2.97
C LEU A 107 4.20 -14.71 4.40
N ILE A 108 3.14 -14.21 5.06
CA ILE A 108 3.20 -13.80 6.47
C ILE A 108 3.55 -15.01 7.34
N GLU A 109 2.88 -16.15 7.17
CA GLU A 109 3.18 -17.37 7.93
C GLU A 109 4.63 -17.84 7.69
N LYS A 110 5.05 -17.89 6.43
CA LYS A 110 6.42 -18.29 6.05
C LYS A 110 7.48 -17.41 6.68
N TYR A 111 7.34 -16.08 6.62
CA TYR A 111 8.39 -15.17 7.08
C TYR A 111 8.35 -14.89 8.58
N SER A 112 7.18 -15.00 9.22
CA SER A 112 7.05 -14.84 10.66
C SER A 112 7.41 -16.12 11.44
N GLY A 113 7.28 -17.29 10.82
CA GLY A 113 7.36 -18.59 11.46
C GLY A 113 6.14 -18.89 12.35
N ARG A 114 5.03 -18.19 12.19
CA ARG A 114 3.82 -18.29 13.02
C ARG A 114 2.61 -18.56 12.15
N LYS A 115 1.64 -19.32 12.67
CA LYS A 115 0.34 -19.51 12.03
C LYS A 115 -0.56 -18.31 12.27
N LEU A 116 -1.20 -17.83 11.20
CA LEU A 116 -2.13 -16.71 11.23
C LEU A 116 -3.57 -17.26 11.30
N SER A 117 -4.21 -17.10 12.46
CA SER A 117 -5.61 -17.48 12.64
C SER A 117 -6.50 -16.32 12.16
N LEU A 118 -7.31 -16.59 11.13
CA LEU A 118 -8.24 -15.62 10.55
C LEU A 118 -9.67 -16.14 10.67
N GLU A 119 -10.53 -15.34 11.26
CA GLU A 119 -11.97 -15.57 11.24
C GLU A 119 -12.51 -15.36 9.82
N LYS A 120 -13.25 -16.34 9.30
CA LYS A 120 -13.87 -16.21 7.97
C LYS A 120 -15.12 -15.35 8.05
N LYS A 121 -15.22 -14.34 7.19
CA LYS A 121 -16.40 -13.49 7.03
C LYS A 121 -16.96 -13.57 5.62
N ARG A 122 -18.22 -13.19 5.48
CA ARG A 122 -18.85 -13.07 4.15
C ARG A 122 -18.08 -12.05 3.30
N PRO A 123 -18.05 -12.22 1.97
CA PRO A 123 -17.48 -11.22 1.09
C PRO A 123 -18.15 -9.85 1.33
N ARG A 124 -17.35 -8.80 1.28
CA ARG A 124 -17.87 -7.43 1.35
C ARG A 124 -18.65 -7.12 0.08
N LEU A 125 -19.88 -6.62 0.23
CA LEU A 125 -20.70 -6.22 -0.91
C LEU A 125 -20.01 -5.09 -1.68
N GLY A 126 -19.89 -5.24 -3.01
CA GLY A 126 -19.24 -4.25 -3.86
C GLY A 126 -17.70 -4.28 -3.84
N ASP A 127 -17.07 -5.25 -3.17
CA ASP A 127 -15.61 -5.36 -3.19
C ASP A 127 -15.10 -5.75 -4.59
N VAL A 128 -14.14 -4.99 -5.10
CA VAL A 128 -13.51 -5.24 -6.40
C VAL A 128 -12.55 -6.43 -6.29
N LEU A 129 -12.73 -7.45 -7.15
CA LEU A 129 -11.95 -8.68 -7.07
C LEU A 129 -10.45 -8.43 -7.30
N HIS A 130 -10.10 -7.60 -8.28
CA HIS A 130 -8.70 -7.33 -8.63
C HIS A 130 -8.47 -5.83 -8.80
N ILE A 131 -7.46 -5.29 -8.10
CA ILE A 131 -6.99 -3.91 -8.27
C ILE A 131 -5.52 -3.98 -8.67
N HIS A 132 -5.20 -3.39 -9.82
CA HIS A 132 -3.86 -3.28 -10.36
C HIS A 132 -3.66 -1.88 -10.93
N ALA A 133 -2.58 -1.23 -10.53
CA ALA A 133 -2.29 0.14 -10.97
C ALA A 133 -1.38 0.15 -12.20
N ASP A 134 -1.72 0.97 -13.17
CA ASP A 134 -0.77 1.37 -14.21
C ASP A 134 0.08 2.53 -13.70
N ILE A 135 1.39 2.30 -13.58
CA ILE A 135 2.39 3.28 -13.14
C ILE A 135 3.21 3.88 -14.30
N SER A 136 2.86 3.56 -15.54
CA SER A 136 3.61 3.95 -16.75
C SER A 136 3.74 5.47 -16.88
N LYS A 137 2.70 6.22 -16.53
CA LYS A 137 2.70 7.67 -16.53
C LYS A 137 3.74 8.24 -15.56
N ALA A 138 3.78 7.78 -14.30
CA ALA A 138 4.75 8.21 -13.31
C ALA A 138 6.19 7.85 -13.72
N LYS A 139 6.39 6.66 -14.30
CA LYS A 139 7.67 6.23 -14.86
C LYS A 139 8.14 7.15 -15.98
N LYS A 140 7.26 7.51 -16.92
CA LYS A 140 7.59 8.38 -18.08
C LYS A 140 7.85 9.83 -17.67
N TRP A 141 7.11 10.36 -16.68
CA TRP A 141 7.18 11.77 -16.31
C TRP A 141 8.36 12.11 -15.42
N PHE A 142 8.57 11.37 -14.34
CA PHE A 142 9.62 11.67 -13.35
C PHE A 142 10.45 10.44 -12.93
N GLY A 143 10.46 9.40 -13.77
CA GLY A 143 11.36 8.25 -13.59
C GLY A 143 11.00 7.35 -12.40
N TYR A 144 9.73 7.37 -11.94
CA TYR A 144 9.32 6.51 -10.86
C TYR A 144 9.47 5.03 -11.23
N LYS A 145 10.24 4.30 -10.42
CA LYS A 145 10.34 2.84 -10.44
C LYS A 145 10.38 2.36 -9.00
N PRO A 146 9.47 1.48 -8.56
CA PRO A 146 9.55 0.88 -7.24
C PRO A 146 10.87 0.11 -7.10
N LYS A 147 11.58 0.33 -5.98
CA LYS A 147 12.89 -0.30 -5.69
C LYS A 147 12.74 -1.51 -4.79
N ILE A 148 11.78 -1.46 -3.87
CA ILE A 148 11.53 -2.50 -2.89
C ILE A 148 10.34 -3.32 -3.39
N ASN A 149 10.56 -4.60 -3.69
CA ASN A 149 9.49 -5.51 -4.09
C ASN A 149 8.61 -5.90 -2.90
N PHE A 150 7.45 -6.49 -3.19
CA PHE A 150 6.47 -6.86 -2.17
C PHE A 150 7.05 -7.76 -1.08
N LYS A 151 7.79 -8.82 -1.47
CA LYS A 151 8.34 -9.81 -0.53
C LYS A 151 9.36 -9.18 0.42
N GLU A 152 10.23 -8.33 -0.09
CA GLU A 152 11.23 -7.62 0.71
C GLU A 152 10.55 -6.62 1.66
N GLY A 153 9.59 -5.82 1.18
CA GLY A 153 8.81 -4.90 2.01
C GLY A 153 8.06 -5.63 3.13
N LEU A 154 7.48 -6.80 2.83
CA LEU A 154 6.77 -7.62 3.81
C LEU A 154 7.72 -8.14 4.90
N LYS A 155 8.92 -8.60 4.55
CA LYS A 155 9.93 -9.02 5.53
C LYS A 155 10.33 -7.89 6.48
N ARG A 156 10.57 -6.70 5.96
CA ARG A 156 10.90 -5.51 6.77
C ARG A 156 9.76 -5.13 7.71
N THR A 157 8.52 -5.18 7.21
CA THR A 157 7.33 -4.90 8.03
C THR A 157 7.18 -5.92 9.16
N ILE A 158 7.35 -7.21 8.88
CA ILE A 158 7.32 -8.29 9.89
C ILE A 158 8.43 -8.09 10.93
N ALA A 159 9.65 -7.74 10.51
CA ALA A 159 10.76 -7.47 11.42
C ALA A 159 10.43 -6.33 12.40
N TRP A 160 9.83 -5.25 11.91
CA TRP A 160 9.38 -4.14 12.75
C TRP A 160 8.33 -4.59 13.79
N PHE A 161 7.33 -5.38 13.41
CA PHE A 161 6.34 -5.91 14.36
C PHE A 161 6.96 -6.82 15.42
N LYS A 162 8.00 -7.60 15.07
CA LYS A 162 8.75 -8.42 16.04
C LYS A 162 9.42 -7.58 17.14
N ILE A 163 10.00 -6.45 16.76
CA ILE A 163 10.68 -5.54 17.70
C ILE A 163 9.65 -4.82 18.59
N ARG A 164 8.55 -4.37 18.02
CA ARG A 164 7.47 -3.67 18.73
C ARG A 164 6.82 -4.53 19.83
N LYS A 165 6.86 -5.85 19.69
CA LYS A 165 6.30 -6.78 20.69
C LYS A 165 7.15 -6.90 21.94
N LYS A 166 8.45 -6.56 21.86
CA LYS A 166 9.36 -6.57 23.03
C LYS A 166 9.10 -5.36 23.91
#